data_b1cf7fd844eb674dc5aebe0c8e2acf7a
#
_entry.id   b1cf7fd844eb674dc5aebe0c8e2acf7a
#
_cell.length_a   1.000
_cell.length_b   1.000
_cell.length_c   1.000
_cell.angle_alpha   90.00
_cell.angle_beta   90.00
_cell.angle_gamma   90.00
#
_symmetry.space_group_name_H-M   'P 1'
#
loop_
_entity.id
_entity.type
_entity.pdbx_description
1 polymer ?
#
loop_
_entity_poly.entity_id
_entity_poly.type
_entity_poly.pdbx_seq_one_letter_code
_entity_poly.pdbx_strand_id
1 'polypeptide(L)'
;MTLPFENDTSKVIHGLAKADLKTHKLKTLLTAIIIVLATGLMATVFSILVNDALNQANQAPYHAMYRAVNEDTKTIFQSDKDFEAVGIYKSFGNQVDRDGRTDLAYMDEQAMAFMGFLLRDGVIPENENDVLVSDTYLKNHALSVGDSFLFSYVDSLTNEEREEEFTVCGIIQNTKQEN
;
A
#
# COMPACT_ATOMS: atom_id res chain seq x y z
N MET A 1 -65.11 -9.73 13.13
CA MET A 1 -65.61 -9.29 11.81
C MET A 1 -64.42 -9.38 10.88
N THR A 2 -64.24 -10.47 10.14
CA THR A 2 -63.24 -10.64 9.12
C THR A 2 -63.74 -9.92 7.86
N LEU A 3 -62.88 -9.04 7.33
CA LEU A 3 -63.19 -8.30 6.10
C LEU A 3 -63.33 -9.30 4.93
N PRO A 4 -64.35 -9.18 4.06
CA PRO A 4 -64.65 -10.16 3.01
C PRO A 4 -63.63 -10.19 1.85
N PHE A 5 -62.53 -9.49 1.94
CA PHE A 5 -61.49 -9.40 0.92
C PHE A 5 -60.10 -9.90 1.36
N GLU A 6 -60.01 -10.57 2.51
CA GLU A 6 -58.80 -11.27 2.90
C GLU A 6 -58.69 -12.60 2.15
N ASN A 7 -58.55 -12.49 0.83
CA ASN A 7 -58.33 -13.64 -0.02
C ASN A 7 -56.87 -14.08 0.19
N ASP A 8 -56.68 -15.19 0.88
CA ASP A 8 -55.36 -15.82 0.98
C ASP A 8 -54.92 -16.34 -0.39
N THR A 9 -54.39 -15.44 -1.20
CA THR A 9 -53.84 -15.72 -2.54
C THR A 9 -52.54 -16.52 -2.50
N SER A 10 -51.97 -16.72 -1.32
CA SER A 10 -50.68 -17.44 -1.11
C SER A 10 -50.74 -18.87 -1.68
N LYS A 11 -51.82 -19.60 -1.44
CA LYS A 11 -51.97 -20.95 -2.01
C LYS A 11 -52.09 -20.97 -3.53
N VAL A 12 -52.74 -19.98 -4.12
CA VAL A 12 -52.87 -19.83 -5.57
C VAL A 12 -51.54 -19.49 -6.20
N ILE A 13 -50.78 -18.55 -5.61
CA ILE A 13 -49.46 -18.17 -6.05
C ILE A 13 -48.48 -19.36 -5.97
N HIS A 14 -48.47 -20.08 -4.86
CA HIS A 14 -47.65 -21.30 -4.71
C HIS A 14 -48.04 -22.40 -5.71
N GLY A 15 -49.31 -22.57 -5.99
CA GLY A 15 -49.80 -23.55 -6.97
C GLY A 15 -49.39 -23.20 -8.40
N LEU A 16 -49.48 -21.93 -8.78
CA LEU A 16 -49.04 -21.41 -10.09
C LEU A 16 -47.52 -21.50 -10.23
N ALA A 17 -46.74 -21.10 -9.22
CA ALA A 17 -45.29 -21.19 -9.22
C ALA A 17 -44.84 -22.65 -9.37
N LYS A 18 -45.48 -23.61 -8.66
CA LYS A 18 -45.16 -25.03 -8.77
C LYS A 18 -45.53 -25.63 -10.12
N ALA A 19 -46.62 -25.18 -10.75
CA ALA A 19 -47.04 -25.60 -12.09
C ALA A 19 -46.03 -25.05 -13.15
N ASP A 20 -45.64 -23.79 -13.04
CA ASP A 20 -44.65 -23.17 -13.93
C ASP A 20 -43.27 -23.83 -13.85
N LEU A 21 -42.80 -24.09 -12.61
CA LEU A 21 -41.57 -24.87 -12.36
C LEU A 21 -41.63 -26.27 -13.02
N LYS A 22 -42.77 -26.95 -12.99
CA LYS A 22 -42.93 -28.28 -13.57
C LYS A 22 -42.95 -28.24 -15.10
N THR A 23 -43.52 -27.19 -15.70
CA THR A 23 -43.62 -27.02 -17.15
C THR A 23 -42.35 -26.53 -17.79
N HIS A 24 -41.57 -25.68 -17.08
CA HIS A 24 -40.37 -25.03 -17.60
C HIS A 24 -39.09 -25.42 -16.86
N LYS A 25 -38.98 -26.71 -16.48
CA LYS A 25 -37.84 -27.24 -15.68
C LYS A 25 -36.45 -26.80 -16.21
N LEU A 26 -36.26 -26.84 -17.53
CA LEU A 26 -34.96 -26.49 -18.13
C LEU A 26 -34.66 -25.00 -17.98
N LYS A 27 -35.64 -24.12 -18.20
CA LYS A 27 -35.47 -22.67 -18.00
C LYS A 27 -35.15 -22.34 -16.55
N THR A 28 -35.89 -22.94 -15.61
CA THR A 28 -35.69 -22.72 -14.19
C THR A 28 -34.31 -23.19 -13.73
N LEU A 29 -33.86 -24.37 -14.21
CA LEU A 29 -32.52 -24.88 -13.93
C LEU A 29 -31.45 -23.94 -14.48
N LEU A 30 -31.61 -23.49 -15.72
CA LEU A 30 -30.66 -22.57 -16.35
C LEU A 30 -30.57 -21.24 -15.59
N THR A 31 -31.70 -20.68 -15.21
CA THR A 31 -31.77 -19.44 -14.42
C THR A 31 -31.10 -19.61 -13.05
N ALA A 32 -31.33 -20.73 -12.37
CA ALA A 32 -30.70 -21.03 -11.09
C ALA A 32 -29.15 -21.13 -11.24
N ILE A 33 -28.67 -21.80 -12.29
CA ILE A 33 -27.22 -21.88 -12.56
C ILE A 33 -26.63 -20.49 -12.80
N ILE A 34 -27.32 -19.64 -13.60
CA ILE A 34 -26.84 -18.28 -13.87
C ILE A 34 -26.77 -17.45 -12.58
N ILE A 35 -27.78 -17.56 -11.72
CA ILE A 35 -27.79 -16.84 -10.44
C ILE A 35 -26.63 -17.31 -9.54
N VAL A 36 -26.41 -18.63 -9.44
CA VAL A 36 -25.31 -19.18 -8.65
C VAL A 36 -23.94 -18.73 -9.19
N LEU A 37 -23.77 -18.75 -10.50
CA LEU A 37 -22.52 -18.29 -11.12
C LEU A 37 -22.31 -16.77 -10.90
N ALA A 38 -23.35 -15.96 -11.09
CA ALA A 38 -23.26 -14.52 -10.90
C ALA A 38 -22.94 -14.14 -9.44
N THR A 39 -23.61 -14.79 -8.48
CA THR A 39 -23.35 -14.56 -7.05
C THR A 39 -21.98 -15.06 -6.64
N GLY A 40 -21.52 -16.21 -7.17
CA GLY A 40 -20.18 -16.75 -6.95
C GLY A 40 -19.09 -15.81 -7.47
N LEU A 41 -19.25 -15.29 -8.70
CA LEU A 41 -18.33 -14.32 -9.26
C LEU A 41 -18.28 -13.01 -8.45
N MET A 42 -19.43 -12.46 -8.05
CA MET A 42 -19.47 -11.28 -7.21
C MET A 42 -18.77 -11.50 -5.87
N ALA A 43 -19.03 -12.63 -5.22
CA ALA A 43 -18.39 -12.97 -3.95
C ALA A 43 -16.86 -13.08 -4.10
N THR A 44 -16.39 -13.69 -5.19
CA THR A 44 -14.96 -13.83 -5.46
C THR A 44 -14.29 -12.48 -5.69
N VAL A 45 -14.87 -11.64 -6.54
CA VAL A 45 -14.35 -10.29 -6.80
C VAL A 45 -14.32 -9.45 -5.51
N PHE A 46 -15.41 -9.49 -4.73
CA PHE A 46 -15.46 -8.77 -3.46
C PHE A 46 -14.40 -9.28 -2.47
N SER A 47 -14.21 -10.59 -2.39
CA SER A 47 -13.18 -11.21 -1.53
C SER A 47 -11.76 -10.77 -1.92
N ILE A 48 -11.46 -10.71 -3.23
CA ILE A 48 -10.16 -10.24 -3.73
C ILE A 48 -9.95 -8.77 -3.35
N LEU A 49 -10.94 -7.90 -3.61
CA LEU A 49 -10.84 -6.47 -3.29
C LEU A 49 -10.66 -6.19 -1.80
N VAL A 50 -11.40 -6.92 -0.94
CA VAL A 50 -11.26 -6.79 0.51
C VAL A 50 -9.91 -7.30 0.98
N ASN A 51 -9.44 -8.43 0.45
CA ASN A 51 -8.14 -8.98 0.81
C ASN A 51 -6.99 -8.06 0.38
N ASP A 52 -7.07 -7.48 -0.82
CA ASP A 52 -6.10 -6.49 -1.30
C ASP A 52 -6.08 -5.24 -0.40
N ALA A 53 -7.25 -4.70 -0.06
CA ALA A 53 -7.35 -3.55 0.82
C ALA A 53 -6.79 -3.83 2.23
N LEU A 54 -7.07 -5.01 2.80
CA LEU A 54 -6.53 -5.45 4.07
C LEU A 54 -5.01 -5.67 4.01
N ASN A 55 -4.51 -6.26 2.93
CA ASN A 55 -3.08 -6.45 2.73
C ASN A 55 -2.36 -5.10 2.61
N GLN A 56 -2.89 -4.15 1.87
CA GLN A 56 -2.33 -2.80 1.79
C GLN A 56 -2.34 -2.08 3.14
N ALA A 57 -3.44 -2.18 3.90
CA ALA A 57 -3.52 -1.61 5.24
C ALA A 57 -2.53 -2.26 6.22
N ASN A 58 -2.35 -3.57 6.16
CA ASN A 58 -1.42 -4.31 7.02
C ASN A 58 0.05 -4.11 6.61
N GLN A 59 0.32 -3.76 5.34
CA GLN A 59 1.68 -3.47 4.86
C GLN A 59 2.08 -2.01 5.11
N ALA A 60 1.12 -1.12 5.37
CA ALA A 60 1.45 0.25 5.72
C ALA A 60 2.17 0.26 7.08
N PRO A 61 3.40 0.75 7.14
CA PRO A 61 4.18 0.79 8.39
C PRO A 61 3.70 1.86 9.36
N TYR A 62 2.66 2.60 9.00
CA TYR A 62 2.11 3.74 9.75
C TYR A 62 0.58 3.77 9.64
N HIS A 63 -0.09 4.30 10.64
CA HIS A 63 -1.56 4.44 10.67
C HIS A 63 -2.07 5.57 9.77
N ALA A 64 -1.27 6.63 9.59
CA ALA A 64 -1.59 7.76 8.73
C ALA A 64 -0.32 8.39 8.15
N MET A 65 -0.42 8.93 6.93
CA MET A 65 0.61 9.75 6.30
C MET A 65 -0.01 11.08 5.90
N TYR A 66 0.57 12.16 6.39
CA TYR A 66 0.23 13.52 5.96
C TYR A 66 1.29 14.01 4.98
N ARG A 67 0.84 14.64 3.89
CA ARG A 67 1.73 15.17 2.85
C ARG A 67 1.76 16.68 2.88
N ALA A 68 2.85 17.26 2.36
CA ALA A 68 3.05 18.71 2.25
C ALA A 68 2.94 19.43 3.61
N VAL A 69 3.49 18.82 4.67
CA VAL A 69 3.57 19.41 6.01
C VAL A 69 4.87 20.19 6.17
N ASN A 70 4.83 21.24 6.98
CA ASN A 70 6.00 22.02 7.38
C ASN A 70 6.49 21.63 8.79
N GLU A 71 7.59 22.23 9.24
CA GLU A 71 8.19 21.99 10.56
C GLU A 71 7.21 22.29 11.72
N ASP A 72 6.37 23.34 11.58
CA ASP A 72 5.38 23.70 12.59
C ASP A 72 4.34 22.59 12.76
N THR A 73 3.93 21.98 11.66
CA THR A 73 2.98 20.86 11.66
C THR A 73 3.54 19.63 12.37
N LYS A 74 4.86 19.35 12.20
CA LYS A 74 5.54 18.28 12.94
C LYS A 74 5.42 18.47 14.45
N THR A 75 5.70 19.69 14.92
CA THR A 75 5.63 20.03 16.34
C THR A 75 4.22 19.81 16.90
N ILE A 76 3.18 20.17 16.12
CA ILE A 76 1.78 19.96 16.49
C ILE A 76 1.50 18.46 16.67
N PHE A 77 1.86 17.63 15.69
CA PHE A 77 1.64 16.18 15.77
C PHE A 77 2.43 15.52 16.92
N GLN A 78 3.68 15.95 17.15
CA GLN A 78 4.49 15.43 18.24
C GLN A 78 3.95 15.81 19.63
N SER A 79 3.23 16.92 19.74
CA SER A 79 2.62 17.39 21.00
C SER A 79 1.23 16.80 21.27
N ASP A 80 0.61 16.21 20.25
CA ASP A 80 -0.72 15.62 20.34
C ASP A 80 -0.64 14.21 20.92
N LYS A 81 -1.42 13.96 21.98
CA LYS A 81 -1.45 12.69 22.72
C LYS A 81 -2.09 11.54 21.95
N ASP A 82 -2.79 11.85 20.86
CA ASP A 82 -3.43 10.85 20.01
C ASP A 82 -2.40 10.15 19.07
N PHE A 83 -1.18 10.71 18.97
CA PHE A 83 -0.09 10.11 18.22
C PHE A 83 0.95 9.47 19.16
N GLU A 84 1.14 8.17 19.04
CA GLU A 84 2.14 7.41 19.80
C GLU A 84 3.57 7.77 19.36
N ALA A 85 3.77 7.92 18.06
CA ALA A 85 5.05 8.31 17.47
C ALA A 85 4.86 8.99 16.11
N VAL A 86 5.74 9.93 15.78
CA VAL A 86 5.73 10.70 14.53
C VAL A 86 7.10 10.65 13.89
N GLY A 87 7.18 10.08 12.69
CA GLY A 87 8.39 10.04 11.87
C GLY A 87 8.30 10.96 10.67
N ILE A 88 9.44 11.47 10.21
CA ILE A 88 9.54 12.34 9.03
C ILE A 88 10.15 11.58 7.87
N TYR A 89 9.45 11.65 6.74
CA TYR A 89 9.93 11.22 5.45
C TYR A 89 9.88 12.39 4.46
N LYS A 90 10.98 12.65 3.77
CA LYS A 90 11.04 13.68 2.72
C LYS A 90 11.70 13.09 1.49
N SER A 91 10.94 12.97 0.39
CA SER A 91 11.49 12.59 -0.90
C SER A 91 12.16 13.80 -1.57
N PHE A 92 13.39 13.63 -2.00
CA PHE A 92 14.11 14.62 -2.80
C PHE A 92 13.94 14.36 -4.29
N GLY A 93 13.99 13.08 -4.69
CA GLY A 93 13.89 12.71 -6.08
C GLY A 93 14.08 11.23 -6.30
N ASN A 94 14.16 10.83 -7.56
CA ASN A 94 14.41 9.46 -7.94
C ASN A 94 15.25 9.39 -9.22
N GLN A 95 15.97 8.29 -9.35
CA GLN A 95 16.63 7.85 -10.57
C GLN A 95 15.94 6.58 -11.06
N VAL A 96 15.80 6.46 -12.38
CA VAL A 96 15.35 5.22 -13.03
C VAL A 96 16.45 4.78 -13.99
N ASP A 97 17.05 3.65 -13.72
CA ASP A 97 18.10 3.06 -14.55
C ASP A 97 17.76 1.61 -14.94
N ARG A 98 18.75 0.86 -15.42
CA ARG A 98 18.57 -0.54 -15.82
C ARG A 98 18.29 -1.48 -14.66
N ASP A 99 18.74 -1.11 -13.47
CA ASP A 99 18.63 -1.90 -12.25
C ASP A 99 17.31 -1.62 -11.50
N GLY A 100 16.57 -0.62 -11.96
CA GLY A 100 15.26 -0.25 -11.46
C GLY A 100 15.16 1.20 -11.02
N ARG A 101 14.26 1.47 -10.07
CA ARG A 101 14.05 2.79 -9.51
C ARG A 101 14.76 2.89 -8.17
N THR A 102 15.56 3.95 -8.01
CA THR A 102 16.21 4.32 -6.75
C THR A 102 15.66 5.67 -6.30
N ASP A 103 15.09 5.71 -5.11
CA ASP A 103 14.55 6.94 -4.51
C ASP A 103 15.57 7.55 -3.55
N LEU A 104 15.81 8.87 -3.68
CA LEU A 104 16.57 9.67 -2.74
C LEU A 104 15.63 10.31 -1.74
N ALA A 105 15.78 9.98 -0.46
CA ALA A 105 14.88 10.48 0.58
C ALA A 105 15.61 10.68 1.91
N TYR A 106 15.14 11.64 2.69
CA TYR A 106 15.46 11.78 4.10
C TYR A 106 14.42 11.05 4.94
N MET A 107 14.91 10.35 5.95
CA MET A 107 14.09 9.72 6.98
C MET A 107 14.74 9.99 8.34
N ASP A 108 13.94 10.43 9.31
CA ASP A 108 14.40 10.41 10.69
C ASP A 108 14.38 8.97 11.25
N GLU A 109 14.96 8.79 12.43
CA GLU A 109 15.07 7.48 13.07
C GLU A 109 13.70 6.79 13.22
N GLN A 110 12.67 7.57 13.54
CA GLN A 110 11.32 7.06 13.72
C GLN A 110 10.70 6.59 12.40
N ALA A 111 10.90 7.35 11.31
CA ALA A 111 10.45 6.94 9.98
C ALA A 111 11.19 5.70 9.48
N MET A 112 12.50 5.61 9.71
CA MET A 112 13.28 4.41 9.40
C MET A 112 12.73 3.18 10.13
N ALA A 113 12.45 3.31 11.43
CA ALA A 113 11.88 2.23 12.22
C ALA A 113 10.50 1.80 11.71
N PHE A 114 9.61 2.75 11.38
CA PHE A 114 8.29 2.46 10.81
C PHE A 114 8.39 1.71 9.48
N MET A 115 9.31 2.11 8.62
CA MET A 115 9.50 1.49 7.32
C MET A 115 10.30 0.18 7.38
N GLY A 116 10.80 -0.18 8.56
CA GLY A 116 11.56 -1.41 8.77
C GLY A 116 12.99 -1.33 8.26
N PHE A 117 13.54 -0.12 8.13
CA PHE A 117 14.95 0.08 7.80
C PHE A 117 15.80 0.01 9.06
N LEU A 118 16.83 -0.82 9.02
CA LEU A 118 17.83 -0.93 10.07
C LEU A 118 19.22 -0.64 9.49
N LEU A 119 20.05 0.09 10.25
CA LEU A 119 21.45 0.22 9.95
C LEU A 119 22.13 -1.14 10.18
N ARG A 120 22.69 -1.74 9.12
CA ARG A 120 23.38 -3.02 9.18
C ARG A 120 24.88 -2.85 9.43
N ASP A 121 25.47 -1.84 8.82
CA ASP A 121 26.90 -1.55 8.89
C ASP A 121 27.16 -0.07 8.64
N GLY A 122 28.28 0.46 9.15
CA GLY A 122 28.65 1.86 9.02
C GLY A 122 28.07 2.75 10.11
N VAL A 123 27.81 4.02 9.79
CA VAL A 123 27.30 5.05 10.72
C VAL A 123 26.09 5.76 10.14
N ILE A 124 25.30 6.38 11.01
CA ILE A 124 24.19 7.25 10.58
C ILE A 124 24.76 8.52 9.95
N PRO A 125 24.15 9.05 8.85
CA PRO A 125 24.59 10.27 8.20
C PRO A 125 24.70 11.45 9.17
N GLU A 126 25.86 12.11 9.18
CA GLU A 126 26.11 13.30 9.99
C GLU A 126 26.21 14.57 9.11
N ASN A 127 26.55 14.40 7.83
CA ASN A 127 26.68 15.49 6.87
C ASN A 127 25.59 15.41 5.81
N GLU A 128 25.33 16.53 5.12
CA GLU A 128 24.29 16.63 4.10
C GLU A 128 24.50 15.66 2.91
N ASN A 129 25.77 15.33 2.61
CA ASN A 129 26.11 14.46 1.49
C ASN A 129 26.37 13.01 1.92
N ASP A 130 26.21 12.68 3.20
CA ASP A 130 26.32 11.30 3.66
C ASP A 130 25.03 10.55 3.37
N VAL A 131 25.15 9.33 2.83
CA VAL A 131 23.99 8.51 2.50
C VAL A 131 24.13 7.09 3.03
N LEU A 132 22.98 6.54 3.40
CA LEU A 132 22.80 5.12 3.64
C LEU A 132 22.27 4.45 2.37
N VAL A 133 22.86 3.35 1.97
CA VAL A 133 22.45 2.63 0.77
C VAL A 133 22.17 1.16 1.07
N SER A 134 21.37 0.52 0.22
CA SER A 134 21.13 -0.91 0.36
C SER A 134 22.33 -1.73 -0.12
N ASP A 135 22.45 -2.96 0.39
CA ASP A 135 23.48 -3.92 -0.06
C ASP A 135 23.38 -4.22 -1.56
N THR A 136 22.16 -4.25 -2.10
CA THR A 136 21.93 -4.44 -3.53
C THR A 136 22.47 -3.26 -4.35
N TYR A 137 22.24 -2.03 -3.90
CA TYR A 137 22.76 -0.84 -4.56
C TYR A 137 24.27 -0.84 -4.61
N LEU A 138 24.94 -1.14 -3.48
CA LEU A 138 26.39 -1.25 -3.42
C LEU A 138 26.95 -2.26 -4.42
N LYS A 139 26.34 -3.45 -4.48
CA LYS A 139 26.78 -4.50 -5.40
C LYS A 139 26.60 -4.11 -6.86
N ASN A 140 25.47 -3.50 -7.22
CA ASN A 140 25.18 -3.12 -8.59
C ASN A 140 26.11 -2.01 -9.10
N HIS A 141 26.51 -1.11 -8.21
CA HIS A 141 27.37 0.03 -8.55
C HIS A 141 28.85 -0.17 -8.17
N ALA A 142 29.22 -1.36 -7.67
CA ALA A 142 30.58 -1.69 -7.21
C ALA A 142 31.15 -0.69 -6.20
N LEU A 143 30.29 -0.23 -5.25
CA LEU A 143 30.62 0.72 -4.20
C LEU A 143 30.85 0.00 -2.87
N SER A 144 31.59 0.67 -1.98
CA SER A 144 31.85 0.26 -0.60
C SER A 144 31.55 1.41 0.37
N VAL A 145 31.40 1.11 1.66
CA VAL A 145 31.28 2.15 2.68
C VAL A 145 32.56 2.99 2.70
N GLY A 146 32.41 4.31 2.62
CA GLY A 146 33.49 5.30 2.50
C GLY A 146 33.70 5.80 1.08
N ASP A 147 33.16 5.16 0.06
CA ASP A 147 33.25 5.63 -1.32
C ASP A 147 32.33 6.81 -1.59
N SER A 148 32.81 7.75 -2.43
CA SER A 148 31.96 8.82 -2.98
C SER A 148 31.52 8.49 -4.40
N PHE A 149 30.31 8.89 -4.77
CA PHE A 149 29.73 8.68 -6.09
C PHE A 149 28.82 9.82 -6.50
N LEU A 150 28.72 10.04 -7.81
CA LEU A 150 27.76 10.98 -8.37
C LEU A 150 26.40 10.30 -8.55
N PHE A 151 25.35 10.92 -8.04
CA PHE A 151 23.98 10.43 -8.17
C PHE A 151 23.15 11.44 -8.94
N SER A 152 22.66 11.00 -10.11
CA SER A 152 21.77 11.80 -10.95
C SER A 152 20.35 11.44 -10.66
N TYR A 153 19.50 12.41 -10.32
CA TYR A 153 18.10 12.18 -10.00
C TYR A 153 17.21 13.31 -10.52
N VAL A 154 15.92 13.00 -10.67
CA VAL A 154 14.90 14.00 -10.98
C VAL A 154 14.34 14.52 -9.67
N ASP A 155 14.52 15.82 -9.42
CA ASP A 155 14.03 16.50 -8.22
C ASP A 155 12.49 16.45 -8.15
N SER A 156 11.96 15.98 -7.03
CA SER A 156 10.51 15.78 -6.84
C SER A 156 9.68 17.06 -6.81
N LEU A 157 10.31 18.22 -6.56
CA LEU A 157 9.64 19.52 -6.45
C LEU A 157 9.69 20.30 -7.77
N THR A 158 10.87 20.33 -8.41
CA THR A 158 11.11 21.13 -9.63
C THR A 158 10.96 20.33 -10.90
N ASN A 159 10.98 19.00 -10.81
CA ASN A 159 11.01 18.07 -11.95
C ASN A 159 12.20 18.30 -12.88
N GLU A 160 13.30 18.81 -12.34
CA GLU A 160 14.56 19.04 -13.04
C GLU A 160 15.56 17.93 -12.72
N GLU A 161 16.41 17.59 -13.66
CA GLU A 161 17.53 16.70 -13.41
C GLU A 161 18.59 17.40 -12.58
N ARG A 162 19.06 16.73 -11.53
CA ARG A 162 20.15 17.16 -10.66
C ARG A 162 21.19 16.07 -10.56
N GLU A 163 22.41 16.47 -10.34
CA GLU A 163 23.54 15.59 -10.08
C GLU A 163 24.29 16.10 -8.85
N GLU A 164 24.41 15.25 -7.85
CA GLU A 164 25.06 15.58 -6.60
C GLU A 164 26.02 14.46 -6.20
N GLU A 165 27.13 14.84 -5.53
CA GLU A 165 28.09 13.88 -5.02
C GLU A 165 27.71 13.47 -3.60
N PHE A 166 27.58 12.16 -3.39
CA PHE A 166 27.28 11.57 -2.09
C PHE A 166 28.38 10.63 -1.64
N THR A 167 28.55 10.50 -0.31
CA THR A 167 29.45 9.55 0.31
C THR A 167 28.65 8.47 1.03
N VAL A 168 28.97 7.22 0.76
CA VAL A 168 28.36 6.08 1.44
C VAL A 168 28.85 6.00 2.87
N CYS A 169 28.06 6.36 3.86
CA CYS A 169 28.42 6.27 5.27
C CYS A 169 27.96 4.96 5.93
N GLY A 170 27.02 4.23 5.32
CA GLY A 170 26.57 2.97 5.87
C GLY A 170 25.60 2.22 4.98
N ILE A 171 25.22 1.03 5.44
CA ILE A 171 24.36 0.08 4.74
C ILE A 171 23.07 -0.09 5.52
N ILE A 172 21.93 0.10 4.82
CA ILE A 172 20.61 -0.19 5.37
C ILE A 172 20.08 -1.52 4.85
N GLN A 173 19.32 -2.19 5.70
CA GLN A 173 18.58 -3.41 5.39
C GLN A 173 17.10 -3.17 5.65
N ASN A 174 16.24 -3.60 4.72
CA ASN A 174 14.80 -3.58 4.92
C ASN A 174 14.33 -4.94 5.46
N THR A 175 13.97 -4.99 6.73
CA THR A 175 13.55 -6.23 7.41
C THR A 175 12.17 -6.73 6.96
N LYS A 176 11.39 -5.93 6.22
CA LYS A 176 10.06 -6.30 5.73
C LYS A 176 10.07 -6.94 4.34
N GLN A 177 11.19 -6.87 3.62
CA GLN A 177 11.32 -7.44 2.27
C GLN A 177 11.95 -8.84 2.23
N GLU A 178 12.38 -9.39 3.36
CA GLU A 178 13.03 -10.70 3.42
C GLU A 178 12.09 -11.89 3.73
N ASN A 179 10.76 -11.72 3.59
CA ASN A 179 9.77 -12.79 3.79
C ASN A 179 9.05 -13.17 2.50
#